data_6e62fee7cf5ae334cf9ed8d5a9ecb940
#
_entry.id   6e62fee7cf5ae334cf9ed8d5a9ecb940
#
_cell.length_a   1.000
_cell.length_b   1.000
_cell.length_c   1.000
_cell.angle_alpha   90.00
_cell.angle_beta   90.00
_cell.angle_gamma   90.00
#
_symmetry.space_group_name_H-M   'P 1'
#
loop_
_entity.id
_entity.type
_entity.pdbx_description
1 polymer ?
#
loop_
_entity_poly.entity_id
_entity_poly.type
_entity_poly.pdbx_seq_one_letter_code
_entity_poly.pdbx_strand_id
1 'polypeptide(L)'
;MSGTYQLSRNNIIFLIIKVTLFFNLFGFCYSQNSKIEALYDLDNYIKFIETKNIGIVSNQSSVFFKRDKKTHLVDSLLNRGVSIKAIFGPEHGFRGDLDAGEKINDSIDIRTGIPIISLYGKKKKPSAEDLKGIDVMLFDLQDVGVRFYTYLSTLH
;
A
#
# COMPACT_ATOMS: atom_id res chain seq x y z
N MET A 1 64.14 -12.29 -4.38
CA MET A 1 64.09 -11.00 -3.70
C MET A 1 62.63 -10.72 -3.29
N SER A 2 62.27 -11.05 -2.06
CA SER A 2 60.93 -10.83 -1.51
C SER A 2 60.95 -9.49 -0.77
N GLY A 3 60.44 -8.46 -1.41
CA GLY A 3 60.25 -7.15 -0.77
C GLY A 3 59.01 -7.18 0.13
N THR A 4 59.21 -7.25 1.42
CA THR A 4 58.16 -7.04 2.43
C THR A 4 57.88 -5.54 2.53
N TYR A 5 56.68 -5.12 2.01
CA TYR A 5 56.20 -3.77 2.21
C TYR A 5 55.78 -3.59 3.68
N GLN A 6 56.62 -2.98 4.51
CA GLN A 6 56.21 -2.51 5.84
C GLN A 6 55.46 -1.18 5.68
N LEU A 7 54.15 -1.22 5.95
CA LEU A 7 53.34 -0.02 6.06
C LEU A 7 53.76 0.79 7.29
N SER A 8 54.05 2.08 7.13
CA SER A 8 54.39 2.94 8.27
C SER A 8 53.17 3.06 9.23
N ARG A 9 53.44 3.28 10.51
CA ARG A 9 52.42 3.43 11.56
C ARG A 9 51.36 4.47 11.19
N ASN A 10 51.76 5.55 10.53
CA ASN A 10 50.86 6.61 10.07
C ASN A 10 49.93 6.12 8.95
N ASN A 11 50.40 5.29 8.02
CA ASN A 11 49.58 4.74 6.94
C ASN A 11 48.53 3.75 7.46
N ILE A 12 48.88 3.01 8.53
CA ILE A 12 47.92 2.09 9.19
C ILE A 12 46.80 2.88 9.88
N ILE A 13 47.15 3.97 10.60
CA ILE A 13 46.17 4.85 11.27
C ILE A 13 45.24 5.49 10.21
N PHE A 14 45.77 6.00 9.10
CA PHE A 14 44.97 6.57 8.01
C PHE A 14 44.06 5.55 7.36
N LEU A 15 44.53 4.30 7.21
CA LEU A 15 43.70 3.21 6.66
C LEU A 15 42.53 2.85 7.61
N ILE A 16 42.82 2.76 8.91
CA ILE A 16 41.79 2.49 9.94
C ILE A 16 40.74 3.61 9.94
N ILE A 17 41.15 4.89 9.91
CA ILE A 17 40.23 6.02 9.87
C ILE A 17 39.35 5.96 8.60
N LYS A 18 39.91 5.68 7.43
CA LYS A 18 39.16 5.56 6.19
C LYS A 18 38.15 4.39 6.22
N VAL A 19 38.57 3.25 6.76
CA VAL A 19 37.68 2.08 6.89
C VAL A 19 36.57 2.37 7.90
N THR A 20 36.87 3.02 9.02
CA THR A 20 35.86 3.39 10.02
C THR A 20 34.89 4.44 9.48
N LEU A 21 35.35 5.43 8.72
CA LEU A 21 34.50 6.42 8.05
C LEU A 21 33.62 5.75 6.98
N PHE A 22 34.18 4.82 6.21
CA PHE A 22 33.43 4.07 5.20
C PHE A 22 32.32 3.23 5.83
N PHE A 23 32.57 2.53 6.94
CA PHE A 23 31.55 1.80 7.67
C PHE A 23 30.51 2.71 8.36
N ASN A 24 30.86 3.93 8.75
CA ASN A 24 29.90 4.90 9.28
C ASN A 24 29.07 5.57 8.19
N LEU A 25 29.55 5.63 6.93
CA LEU A 25 28.76 6.10 5.77
C LEU A 25 27.74 5.06 5.28
N PHE A 26 27.99 3.79 5.54
CA PHE A 26 26.94 2.77 5.52
C PHE A 26 26.19 2.82 6.84
N GLY A 27 25.64 4.00 7.17
CA GLY A 27 24.71 4.15 8.27
C GLY A 27 23.70 3.04 8.14
N PHE A 28 23.56 2.25 9.20
CA PHE A 28 22.53 1.26 9.34
C PHE A 28 21.23 1.91 8.93
N CYS A 29 20.80 1.68 7.71
CA CYS A 29 19.42 1.85 7.33
C CYS A 29 18.66 0.83 8.16
N TYR A 30 18.40 1.16 9.42
CA TYR A 30 17.36 0.51 10.18
C TYR A 30 16.09 0.89 9.44
N SER A 31 15.67 0.06 8.50
CA SER A 31 14.28 -0.03 8.13
C SER A 31 13.57 -0.30 9.45
N GLN A 32 13.05 0.75 10.06
CA GLN A 32 12.01 0.57 11.04
C GLN A 32 10.94 -0.22 10.31
N ASN A 33 10.84 -1.50 10.64
CA ASN A 33 9.63 -2.28 10.42
C ASN A 33 8.55 -1.62 11.29
N SER A 34 8.15 -0.41 10.94
CA SER A 34 6.87 0.11 11.32
C SER A 34 5.89 -0.80 10.56
N LYS A 35 5.55 -1.91 11.23
CA LYS A 35 4.35 -2.65 10.87
C LYS A 35 3.33 -1.57 10.65
N ILE A 36 2.75 -1.52 9.45
CA ILE A 36 1.64 -0.63 9.16
C ILE A 36 0.51 -1.16 10.03
N GLU A 37 0.45 -0.66 11.25
CA GLU A 37 -0.44 -1.16 12.31
C GLU A 37 -1.90 -0.85 11.99
N ALA A 38 -2.16 0.12 11.11
CA ALA A 38 -3.51 0.51 10.74
C ALA A 38 -4.39 -0.65 10.25
N LEU A 39 -3.85 -1.57 9.45
CA LEU A 39 -4.58 -2.77 9.02
C LEU A 39 -4.70 -3.83 10.12
N TYR A 40 -3.75 -3.84 11.07
CA TYR A 40 -3.79 -4.73 12.23
C TYR A 40 -4.66 -4.19 13.35
N ASP A 41 -5.00 -2.89 13.32
CA ASP A 41 -5.81 -2.21 14.32
C ASP A 41 -7.27 -1.99 13.87
N LEU A 42 -7.74 -2.87 12.98
CA LEU A 42 -9.10 -2.84 12.46
C LEU A 42 -10.15 -2.77 13.59
N ASP A 43 -9.87 -3.40 14.72
CA ASP A 43 -10.76 -3.42 15.88
C ASP A 43 -10.96 -2.04 16.52
N ASN A 44 -9.97 -1.16 16.43
CA ASN A 44 -10.06 0.18 16.99
C ASN A 44 -10.85 1.15 16.13
N TYR A 45 -10.78 1.04 14.81
CA TYR A 45 -11.51 1.98 13.95
C TYR A 45 -12.85 1.44 13.42
N ILE A 46 -13.11 0.13 13.54
CA ILE A 46 -14.36 -0.46 13.03
C ILE A 46 -15.60 0.20 13.65
N LYS A 47 -15.54 0.56 14.91
CA LYS A 47 -16.63 1.26 15.64
C LYS A 47 -17.02 2.61 15.00
N PHE A 48 -16.14 3.22 14.19
CA PHE A 48 -16.45 4.47 13.50
C PHE A 48 -17.17 4.26 12.16
N ILE A 49 -17.13 3.02 11.64
CA ILE A 49 -17.65 2.68 10.31
C ILE A 49 -18.72 1.60 10.32
N GLU A 50 -18.92 0.86 11.41
CA GLU A 50 -19.84 -0.29 11.49
C GLU A 50 -21.32 0.08 11.22
N THR A 51 -21.71 1.35 11.51
CA THR A 51 -23.07 1.85 11.27
C THR A 51 -23.17 2.68 9.99
N LYS A 52 -22.13 2.73 9.18
CA LYS A 52 -22.02 3.59 8.00
C LYS A 52 -22.06 2.78 6.70
N ASN A 53 -22.51 3.42 5.64
CA ASN A 53 -22.36 2.91 4.29
C ASN A 53 -21.01 3.35 3.75
N ILE A 54 -20.16 2.39 3.43
CA ILE A 54 -18.76 2.64 3.06
C ILE A 54 -18.58 2.56 1.55
N GLY A 55 -17.87 3.55 0.99
CA GLY A 55 -17.14 3.42 -0.26
C GLY A 55 -15.68 3.14 0.05
N ILE A 56 -15.03 2.26 -0.71
CA ILE A 56 -13.64 1.92 -0.47
C ILE A 56 -12.80 2.02 -1.75
N VAL A 57 -11.75 2.85 -1.73
CA VAL A 57 -10.72 2.88 -2.77
C VAL A 57 -9.68 1.83 -2.41
N SER A 58 -9.56 0.79 -3.22
CA SER A 58 -8.80 -0.41 -2.85
C SER A 58 -8.34 -1.18 -4.09
N ASN A 59 -7.25 -1.91 -3.98
CA ASN A 59 -6.74 -2.79 -5.02
C ASN A 59 -6.18 -4.10 -4.42
N GLN A 60 -5.51 -4.91 -5.22
CA GLN A 60 -4.93 -6.20 -4.81
C GLN A 60 -3.89 -6.11 -3.68
N SER A 61 -3.36 -4.91 -3.40
CA SER A 61 -2.39 -4.70 -2.30
C SER A 61 -3.05 -4.47 -0.94
N SER A 62 -4.36 -4.21 -0.92
CA SER A 62 -5.16 -4.01 0.30
C SER A 62 -5.37 -5.31 1.07
N VAL A 63 -4.27 -5.92 1.49
CA VAL A 63 -4.26 -7.24 2.13
C VAL A 63 -3.42 -7.22 3.39
N PHE A 64 -3.79 -8.05 4.34
CA PHE A 64 -3.00 -8.32 5.53
C PHE A 64 -2.83 -9.82 5.75
N PHE A 65 -1.82 -10.16 6.49
CA PHE A 65 -1.47 -11.54 6.82
C PHE A 65 -1.73 -11.77 8.30
N LYS A 66 -2.57 -12.75 8.61
CA LYS A 66 -2.79 -13.20 9.99
C LYS A 66 -2.56 -14.71 10.03
N ARG A 67 -1.54 -15.16 10.77
CA ARG A 67 -1.18 -16.58 10.88
C ARG A 67 -1.08 -17.25 9.50
N ASP A 68 -0.28 -16.66 8.60
CA ASP A 68 -0.02 -17.10 7.22
C ASP A 68 -1.24 -17.07 6.28
N LYS A 69 -2.38 -16.58 6.75
CA LYS A 69 -3.57 -16.38 5.92
C LYS A 69 -3.60 -14.97 5.36
N LYS A 70 -3.55 -14.87 4.03
CA LYS A 70 -3.77 -13.62 3.29
C LYS A 70 -5.26 -13.30 3.27
N THR A 71 -5.65 -12.11 3.74
CA THR A 71 -7.05 -11.66 3.74
C THR A 71 -7.12 -10.26 3.16
N HIS A 72 -8.02 -10.03 2.21
CA HIS A 72 -8.26 -8.71 1.65
C HIS A 72 -9.08 -7.86 2.63
N LEU A 73 -8.80 -6.55 2.67
CA LEU A 73 -9.49 -5.62 3.59
C LEU A 73 -11.00 -5.65 3.40
N VAL A 74 -11.49 -5.61 2.16
CA VAL A 74 -12.92 -5.69 1.83
C VAL A 74 -13.56 -6.96 2.43
N ASP A 75 -12.93 -8.11 2.20
CA ASP A 75 -13.42 -9.39 2.72
C ASP A 75 -13.47 -9.38 4.27
N SER A 76 -12.49 -8.74 4.90
CA SER A 76 -12.44 -8.62 6.37
C SER A 76 -13.52 -7.70 6.94
N LEU A 77 -13.79 -6.58 6.28
CA LEU A 77 -14.84 -5.64 6.67
C LEU A 77 -16.23 -6.27 6.53
N LEU A 78 -16.49 -6.97 5.42
CA LEU A 78 -17.75 -7.69 5.20
C LEU A 78 -17.97 -8.78 6.25
N ASN A 79 -16.94 -9.56 6.59
CA ASN A 79 -17.02 -10.58 7.64
C ASN A 79 -17.33 -10.00 9.03
N ARG A 80 -17.15 -8.70 9.22
CA ARG A 80 -17.49 -7.95 10.43
C ARG A 80 -18.83 -7.22 10.32
N GLY A 81 -19.58 -7.43 9.25
CA GLY A 81 -20.90 -6.85 9.05
C GLY A 81 -20.91 -5.40 8.58
N VAL A 82 -19.75 -4.86 8.12
CA VAL A 82 -19.68 -3.49 7.60
C VAL A 82 -20.38 -3.42 6.24
N SER A 83 -21.24 -2.41 6.05
CA SER A 83 -21.97 -2.17 4.80
C SER A 83 -21.06 -1.50 3.78
N ILE A 84 -20.61 -2.23 2.75
CA ILE A 84 -19.84 -1.66 1.64
C ILE A 84 -20.76 -1.47 0.43
N LYS A 85 -20.94 -0.22 0.01
CA LYS A 85 -21.83 0.16 -1.11
C LYS A 85 -21.15 0.05 -2.45
N ALA A 86 -19.88 0.45 -2.53
CA ALA A 86 -19.10 0.41 -3.75
C ALA A 86 -17.60 0.26 -3.46
N ILE A 87 -16.91 -0.37 -4.38
CA ILE A 87 -15.46 -0.44 -4.43
C ILE A 87 -14.99 0.42 -5.60
N PHE A 88 -14.02 1.28 -5.35
CA PHE A 88 -13.43 2.15 -6.35
C PHE A 88 -12.04 1.59 -6.72
N GLY A 89 -11.96 1.01 -7.92
CA GLY A 89 -10.75 0.35 -8.41
C GLY A 89 -9.85 1.32 -9.18
N PRO A 90 -8.60 1.58 -8.73
CA PRO A 90 -7.62 2.33 -9.50
C PRO A 90 -7.05 1.47 -10.64
N GLU A 91 -5.96 1.94 -11.27
CA GLU A 91 -5.19 1.17 -12.24
C GLU A 91 -4.90 -0.26 -11.75
N HIS A 92 -4.91 -1.24 -12.63
CA HIS A 92 -4.80 -2.69 -12.37
C HIS A 92 -6.02 -3.35 -11.70
N GLY A 93 -7.10 -2.62 -11.48
CA GLY A 93 -8.34 -3.20 -10.95
C GLY A 93 -8.31 -3.50 -9.46
N PHE A 94 -9.42 -4.07 -8.99
CA PHE A 94 -9.63 -4.30 -7.56
C PHE A 94 -8.87 -5.53 -7.03
N ARG A 95 -8.90 -6.66 -7.76
CA ARG A 95 -8.26 -7.91 -7.29
C ARG A 95 -6.96 -8.25 -8.02
N GLY A 96 -6.51 -7.38 -8.94
CA GLY A 96 -5.30 -7.61 -9.72
C GLY A 96 -5.48 -8.62 -10.85
N ASP A 97 -6.71 -8.78 -11.31
CA ASP A 97 -7.06 -9.74 -12.36
C ASP A 97 -6.87 -9.16 -13.78
N LEU A 98 -6.39 -7.92 -13.87
CA LEU A 98 -6.23 -7.20 -15.12
C LEU A 98 -4.77 -6.86 -15.41
N ASP A 99 -4.36 -7.01 -16.65
CA ASP A 99 -3.03 -6.65 -17.11
C ASP A 99 -2.83 -5.12 -17.16
N ALA A 100 -1.56 -4.69 -17.12
CA ALA A 100 -1.21 -3.28 -17.19
C ALA A 100 -1.74 -2.64 -18.49
N GLY A 101 -2.51 -1.54 -18.36
CA GLY A 101 -3.08 -0.82 -19.50
C GLY A 101 -4.41 -1.38 -20.03
N GLU A 102 -4.93 -2.46 -19.45
CA GLU A 102 -6.24 -2.98 -19.81
C GLU A 102 -7.35 -2.02 -19.34
N LYS A 103 -8.39 -1.86 -20.18
CA LYS A 103 -9.51 -0.98 -19.86
C LYS A 103 -10.33 -1.58 -18.73
N ILE A 104 -10.31 -0.92 -17.58
CA ILE A 104 -11.15 -1.26 -16.45
C ILE A 104 -12.51 -0.59 -16.65
N ASN A 105 -13.54 -1.38 -16.92
CA ASN A 105 -14.93 -0.90 -16.91
C ASN A 105 -15.53 -1.12 -15.52
N ASP A 106 -16.63 -0.40 -15.23
CA ASP A 106 -17.45 -0.69 -14.07
C ASP A 106 -17.94 -2.13 -14.15
N SER A 107 -17.88 -2.84 -13.03
CA SER A 107 -18.16 -4.28 -12.94
C SER A 107 -18.73 -4.64 -11.57
N ILE A 108 -18.89 -5.91 -11.29
CA ILE A 108 -19.32 -6.41 -9.98
C ILE A 108 -18.26 -7.41 -9.50
N ASP A 109 -17.82 -7.27 -8.26
CA ASP A 109 -16.98 -8.28 -7.64
C ASP A 109 -17.74 -9.59 -7.49
N ILE A 110 -17.32 -10.61 -8.23
CA ILE A 110 -18.00 -11.91 -8.29
C ILE A 110 -18.10 -12.57 -6.91
N ARG A 111 -17.13 -12.32 -6.02
CA ARG A 111 -17.10 -12.94 -4.70
C ARG A 111 -18.07 -12.32 -3.71
N THR A 112 -18.30 -11.01 -3.82
CA THR A 112 -19.07 -10.26 -2.81
C THR A 112 -20.36 -9.67 -3.35
N GLY A 113 -20.53 -9.60 -4.68
CA GLY A 113 -21.66 -8.94 -5.34
C GLY A 113 -21.61 -7.41 -5.29
N ILE A 114 -20.52 -6.82 -4.79
CA ILE A 114 -20.39 -5.37 -4.63
C ILE A 114 -20.00 -4.73 -5.97
N PRO A 115 -20.64 -3.59 -6.35
CA PRO A 115 -20.24 -2.83 -7.53
C PRO A 115 -18.79 -2.35 -7.44
N ILE A 116 -18.03 -2.55 -8.53
CA ILE A 116 -16.70 -1.99 -8.72
C ILE A 116 -16.79 -0.85 -9.71
N ILE A 117 -16.43 0.35 -9.29
CA ILE A 117 -16.40 1.56 -10.09
C ILE A 117 -14.96 1.82 -10.49
N SER A 118 -14.68 1.90 -11.79
CA SER A 118 -13.34 2.16 -12.29
C SER A 118 -12.96 3.62 -12.11
N LEU A 119 -11.80 3.86 -11.50
CA LEU A 119 -11.14 5.17 -11.43
C LEU A 119 -9.94 5.24 -12.38
N TYR A 120 -9.94 4.46 -13.46
CA TYR A 120 -8.87 4.42 -14.45
C TYR A 120 -9.34 4.85 -15.85
N GLY A 121 -8.47 5.48 -16.60
CA GLY A 121 -8.77 5.96 -17.95
C GLY A 121 -9.49 7.30 -17.96
N LYS A 122 -10.72 7.35 -18.45
CA LYS A 122 -11.49 8.62 -18.59
C LYS A 122 -12.00 9.15 -17.24
N LYS A 123 -12.42 8.26 -16.35
CA LYS A 123 -12.92 8.61 -15.01
C LYS A 123 -11.77 8.42 -14.00
N LYS A 124 -11.24 9.51 -13.47
CA LYS A 124 -10.12 9.49 -12.51
C LYS A 124 -10.55 9.78 -11.07
N LYS A 125 -11.80 10.15 -10.87
CA LYS A 125 -12.43 10.38 -9.57
C LYS A 125 -13.91 10.01 -9.61
N PRO A 126 -14.51 9.64 -8.47
CA PRO A 126 -15.94 9.34 -8.40
C PRO A 126 -16.78 10.55 -8.82
N SER A 127 -17.90 10.29 -9.48
CA SER A 127 -18.94 11.29 -9.71
C SER A 127 -19.86 11.40 -8.47
N ALA A 128 -20.67 12.44 -8.42
CA ALA A 128 -21.66 12.61 -7.34
C ALA A 128 -22.65 11.42 -7.30
N GLU A 129 -22.99 10.83 -8.45
CA GLU A 129 -23.86 9.65 -8.52
C GLU A 129 -23.17 8.41 -7.94
N ASP A 130 -21.86 8.22 -8.22
CA ASP A 130 -21.08 7.11 -7.65
C ASP A 130 -21.01 7.17 -6.11
N LEU A 131 -21.08 8.37 -5.55
CA LEU A 131 -21.00 8.62 -4.10
C LEU A 131 -22.36 8.61 -3.39
N LYS A 132 -23.45 8.42 -4.14
CA LYS A 132 -24.79 8.46 -3.54
C LYS A 132 -25.00 7.35 -2.53
N GLY A 133 -25.41 7.73 -1.32
CA GLY A 133 -25.66 6.80 -0.22
C GLY A 133 -24.41 6.23 0.42
N ILE A 134 -23.23 6.83 0.18
CA ILE A 134 -21.99 6.55 0.86
C ILE A 134 -21.80 7.61 1.95
N ASP A 135 -21.59 7.17 3.18
CA ASP A 135 -21.38 8.05 4.34
C ASP A 135 -19.89 8.31 4.59
N VAL A 136 -19.03 7.34 4.28
CA VAL A 136 -17.59 7.39 4.53
C VAL A 136 -16.85 6.76 3.36
N MET A 137 -15.79 7.44 2.90
CA MET A 137 -14.82 6.87 1.96
C MET A 137 -13.58 6.40 2.70
N LEU A 138 -13.24 5.13 2.55
CA LEU A 138 -11.96 4.58 2.96
C LEU A 138 -11.01 4.60 1.79
N PHE A 139 -9.76 4.96 2.04
CA PHE A 139 -8.70 4.93 1.05
C PHE A 139 -7.60 3.99 1.53
N ASP A 140 -7.45 2.85 0.87
CA ASP A 140 -6.46 1.83 1.20
C ASP A 140 -5.70 1.40 -0.07
N LEU A 141 -4.76 2.24 -0.46
CA LEU A 141 -3.81 1.98 -1.54
C LEU A 141 -2.40 2.19 -1.01
N GLN A 142 -1.53 1.21 -1.23
CA GLN A 142 -0.15 1.33 -0.84
C GLN A 142 0.61 2.24 -1.83
N ASP A 143 0.96 3.44 -1.36
CA ASP A 143 1.88 4.31 -2.09
C ASP A 143 3.31 3.80 -1.94
N VAL A 144 4.07 3.85 -3.01
CA VAL A 144 5.48 3.42 -3.05
C VAL A 144 6.46 4.61 -3.08
N GLY A 145 5.96 5.84 -2.88
CA GLY A 145 6.77 7.05 -2.75
C GLY A 145 7.39 7.54 -4.06
N VAL A 146 6.87 7.16 -5.22
CA VAL A 146 7.37 7.61 -6.52
C VAL A 146 6.37 8.52 -7.24
N ARG A 147 6.84 9.64 -7.80
CA ARG A 147 6.01 10.71 -8.38
C ARG A 147 5.09 10.28 -9.51
N PHE A 148 5.46 9.28 -10.29
CA PHE A 148 4.68 8.81 -11.43
C PHE A 148 3.63 7.77 -11.05
N TYR A 149 3.55 7.38 -9.78
CA TYR A 149 2.46 6.54 -9.27
C TYR A 149 1.19 7.37 -9.09
N THR A 150 0.08 6.86 -9.61
CA THR A 150 -1.18 7.62 -9.73
C THR A 150 -2.07 7.55 -8.49
N TYR A 151 -1.72 6.74 -7.49
CA TYR A 151 -2.58 6.49 -6.33
C TYR A 151 -2.85 7.73 -5.48
N LEU A 152 -1.82 8.55 -5.24
CA LEU A 152 -1.99 9.83 -4.54
C LEU A 152 -2.91 10.79 -5.31
N SER A 153 -2.85 10.78 -6.65
CA SER A 153 -3.74 11.57 -7.50
C SER A 153 -5.20 11.10 -7.43
N THR A 154 -5.44 9.83 -7.11
CA THR A 154 -6.79 9.29 -6.91
C THR A 154 -7.41 9.77 -5.59
N LEU A 155 -6.59 10.14 -4.61
CA LEU A 155 -7.04 10.70 -3.33
C LEU A 155 -7.54 12.15 -3.47
N HIS A 156 -6.98 12.92 -4.42
CA HIS A 156 -7.32 14.33 -4.69
C HIS A 156 -8.45 14.50 -5.69
#